data_7713069e007db616eec0edc8fc33cb13
#
_entry.id   7713069e007db616eec0edc8fc33cb13
#
_cell.length_a   1.000
_cell.length_b   1.000
_cell.length_c   1.000
_cell.angle_alpha   90.00
_cell.angle_beta   90.00
_cell.angle_gamma   90.00
#
_symmetry.space_group_name_H-M   'P 1'
#
loop_
_entity.id
_entity.type
_entity.pdbx_description
1 polymer ?
#
loop_
_entity_poly.entity_id
_entity_poly.type
_entity_poly.pdbx_seq_one_letter_code
_entity_poly.pdbx_strand_id
1 'polypeptide(L)'
;MNKDQLPIENNSRHPRVLVFGGLNMGLITKVTRMPEEGETIRGNEFYASSGGKGATQAVAASRNNSEVKMIGKVGDDIFGKSLLDTLNNENIDTDHIGVDSIASTGTGVIIVDSSSQNRVIATYGANLKCDYEQLQSVNQSVEWANILMLQMEIPFELSVQAA
;
A
#
# COMPACT_ATOMS: atom_id res chain seq x y z
N MET A 1 27.42 -46.95 -7.85
CA MET A 1 27.39 -45.58 -8.36
C MET A 1 26.48 -44.79 -7.44
N ASN A 2 27.07 -44.15 -6.43
CA ASN A 2 26.36 -43.28 -5.49
C ASN A 2 26.10 -41.94 -6.20
N LYS A 3 24.83 -41.53 -6.32
CA LYS A 3 24.46 -40.18 -6.66
C LYS A 3 24.48 -39.40 -5.36
N ASP A 4 25.48 -38.54 -5.21
CA ASP A 4 25.54 -37.53 -4.20
C ASP A 4 24.32 -36.58 -4.36
N GLN A 5 23.27 -36.88 -3.64
CA GLN A 5 22.26 -35.88 -3.37
C GLN A 5 22.85 -34.90 -2.36
N LEU A 6 23.24 -33.74 -2.86
CA LEU A 6 23.48 -32.57 -1.99
C LEU A 6 22.24 -32.39 -1.12
N PRO A 7 22.39 -32.29 0.20
CA PRO A 7 21.25 -31.96 1.07
C PRO A 7 20.73 -30.60 0.63
N ILE A 8 19.48 -30.52 0.21
CA ILE A 8 18.76 -29.28 0.11
C ILE A 8 18.64 -28.81 1.57
N GLU A 9 19.54 -27.95 1.99
CA GLU A 9 19.34 -27.20 3.23
C GLU A 9 18.06 -26.39 3.05
N ASN A 10 16.98 -26.91 3.60
CA ASN A 10 15.71 -26.23 3.70
C ASN A 10 15.86 -25.15 4.77
N ASN A 11 16.68 -24.14 4.48
CA ASN A 11 16.83 -22.94 5.28
C ASN A 11 15.63 -22.05 4.95
N SER A 12 14.45 -22.45 5.45
CA SER A 12 13.17 -21.76 5.27
C SER A 12 13.15 -20.45 6.08
N ARG A 13 14.08 -19.56 5.78
CA ARG A 13 13.93 -18.15 6.14
C ARG A 13 12.90 -17.58 5.19
N HIS A 14 11.79 -17.09 5.74
CA HIS A 14 10.81 -16.35 4.97
C HIS A 14 11.49 -15.15 4.29
N PRO A 15 11.22 -14.88 3.01
CA PRO A 15 11.74 -13.69 2.35
C PRO A 15 11.36 -12.43 3.12
N ARG A 16 12.28 -11.52 3.28
CA ARG A 16 12.05 -10.25 3.97
C ARG A 16 11.87 -9.14 2.96
N VAL A 17 10.69 -8.54 2.97
CA VAL A 17 10.28 -7.52 2.01
C VAL A 17 10.08 -6.20 2.74
N LEU A 18 10.80 -5.18 2.31
CA LEU A 18 10.61 -3.80 2.73
C LEU A 18 9.81 -3.08 1.65
N VAL A 19 8.69 -2.48 2.03
CA VAL A 19 7.86 -1.71 1.12
C VAL A 19 7.89 -0.24 1.53
N PHE A 20 8.31 0.65 0.65
CA PHE A 20 8.23 2.09 0.85
C PHE A 20 7.31 2.69 -0.21
N GLY A 21 6.12 3.15 0.21
CA GLY A 21 5.13 3.60 -0.77
C GLY A 21 3.78 4.02 -0.22
N GLY A 22 2.82 4.16 -1.14
CA GLY A 22 1.53 4.74 -0.87
C GLY A 22 0.53 3.82 -0.16
N LEU A 23 -0.24 4.45 0.75
CA LEU A 23 -1.37 3.90 1.47
C LEU A 23 -2.61 4.74 1.14
N ASN A 24 -3.62 4.13 0.54
CA ASN A 24 -4.83 4.85 0.10
C ASN A 24 -6.09 4.07 0.49
N MET A 25 -7.13 4.78 0.92
CA MET A 25 -8.45 4.19 1.06
C MET A 25 -9.20 4.29 -0.26
N GLY A 26 -9.60 3.16 -0.82
CA GLY A 26 -10.48 3.10 -1.99
C GLY A 26 -11.94 3.30 -1.57
N LEU A 27 -12.61 4.29 -2.16
CA LEU A 27 -14.03 4.57 -2.02
C LEU A 27 -14.70 4.17 -3.32
N ILE A 28 -15.32 3.00 -3.35
CA ILE A 28 -15.81 2.37 -4.59
C ILE A 28 -17.31 2.53 -4.68
N THR A 29 -17.79 3.07 -5.78
CA THR A 29 -19.21 3.15 -6.11
C THR A 29 -19.48 2.41 -7.42
N LYS A 30 -20.40 1.45 -7.40
CA LYS A 30 -20.89 0.81 -8.62
C LYS A 30 -22.12 1.53 -9.15
N VAL A 31 -22.15 1.75 -10.45
CA VAL A 31 -23.23 2.45 -11.17
C VAL A 31 -23.65 1.66 -12.40
N THR A 32 -24.82 1.95 -12.96
CA THR A 32 -25.24 1.34 -14.23
C THR A 32 -24.45 1.91 -15.41
N ARG A 33 -24.20 3.22 -15.38
CA ARG A 33 -23.38 3.95 -16.37
C ARG A 33 -22.68 5.13 -15.68
N MET A 34 -21.70 5.70 -16.33
CA MET A 34 -21.08 6.95 -15.86
C MET A 34 -22.09 8.12 -15.95
N PRO A 35 -22.08 9.06 -14.98
CA PRO A 35 -22.88 10.29 -15.08
C PRO A 35 -22.32 11.21 -16.17
N GLU A 36 -23.20 11.98 -16.79
CA GLU A 36 -22.83 13.09 -17.64
C GLU A 36 -22.50 14.34 -16.81
N GLU A 37 -21.99 15.39 -17.46
CA GLU A 37 -21.68 16.65 -16.76
C GLU A 37 -22.95 17.26 -16.13
N GLY A 38 -22.87 17.58 -14.83
CA GLY A 38 -23.99 18.13 -14.05
C GLY A 38 -25.08 17.12 -13.68
N GLU A 39 -24.95 15.86 -14.06
CA GLU A 39 -25.95 14.83 -13.80
C GLU A 39 -25.75 14.19 -12.41
N THR A 40 -26.87 13.91 -11.73
CA THR A 40 -26.92 13.07 -10.54
C THR A 40 -27.57 11.73 -10.88
N ILE A 41 -26.84 10.63 -10.70
CA ILE A 41 -27.36 9.29 -10.92
C ILE A 41 -27.42 8.50 -9.61
N ARG A 42 -28.22 7.45 -9.59
CA ARG A 42 -28.29 6.53 -8.46
C ARG A 42 -27.16 5.51 -8.56
N GLY A 43 -26.35 5.40 -7.47
CA GLY A 43 -25.41 4.30 -7.27
C GLY A 43 -26.13 3.00 -6.89
N ASN A 44 -25.59 1.87 -7.29
CA ASN A 44 -26.11 0.54 -6.99
C ASN A 44 -25.51 -0.04 -5.71
N GLU A 45 -24.23 0.23 -5.47
CA GLU A 45 -23.45 -0.30 -4.35
C GLU A 45 -22.34 0.68 -3.99
N PHE A 46 -22.02 0.75 -2.69
CA PHE A 46 -20.86 1.51 -2.19
C PHE A 46 -20.12 0.68 -1.15
N TYR A 47 -18.80 0.67 -1.21
CA TYR A 47 -17.95 0.12 -0.18
C TYR A 47 -16.58 0.82 -0.14
N ALA A 48 -15.93 0.78 1.03
CA ALA A 48 -14.55 1.19 1.20
C ALA A 48 -13.64 -0.04 1.24
N SER A 49 -12.43 0.10 0.72
CA SER A 49 -11.42 -0.97 0.70
C SER A 49 -10.04 -0.38 0.96
N SER A 50 -9.30 -1.01 1.85
CA SER A 50 -7.89 -0.71 2.05
C SER A 50 -7.11 -0.97 0.76
N GLY A 51 -6.25 -0.03 0.37
CA GLY A 51 -5.51 -0.07 -0.88
C GLY A 51 -4.31 0.88 -0.84
N GLY A 52 -3.94 1.40 -2.01
CA GLY A 52 -2.65 2.00 -2.28
C GLY A 52 -1.68 0.95 -2.81
N LYS A 53 -0.85 1.32 -3.80
CA LYS A 53 0.05 0.34 -4.43
C LYS A 53 1.04 -0.25 -3.44
N GLY A 54 1.54 0.58 -2.49
CA GLY A 54 2.42 0.13 -1.41
C GLY A 54 1.73 -0.89 -0.52
N ALA A 55 0.59 -0.53 0.08
CA ALA A 55 -0.15 -1.41 0.97
C ALA A 55 -0.60 -2.71 0.27
N THR A 56 -1.06 -2.63 -0.99
CA THR A 56 -1.47 -3.82 -1.75
C THR A 56 -0.30 -4.78 -1.99
N GLN A 57 0.89 -4.26 -2.30
CA GLN A 57 2.09 -5.08 -2.48
C GLN A 57 2.56 -5.68 -1.15
N ALA A 58 2.50 -4.92 -0.05
CA ALA A 58 2.82 -5.41 1.28
C ALA A 58 1.91 -6.59 1.69
N VAL A 59 0.60 -6.44 1.52
CA VAL A 59 -0.39 -7.51 1.78
C VAL A 59 -0.13 -8.72 0.89
N ALA A 60 0.13 -8.52 -0.40
CA ALA A 60 0.41 -9.62 -1.31
C ALA A 60 1.69 -10.38 -0.90
N ALA A 61 2.74 -9.68 -0.49
CA ALA A 61 3.97 -10.30 -0.02
C ALA A 61 3.76 -11.10 1.29
N SER A 62 3.04 -10.53 2.27
CA SER A 62 2.73 -11.21 3.52
C SER A 62 1.92 -12.49 3.28
N ARG A 63 0.87 -12.42 2.46
CA ARG A 63 0.05 -13.59 2.10
C ARG A 63 0.82 -14.66 1.31
N ASN A 64 1.95 -14.29 0.71
CA ASN A 64 2.89 -15.22 0.08
C ASN A 64 4.06 -15.60 0.99
N ASN A 65 3.82 -15.57 2.31
CA ASN A 65 4.72 -16.11 3.32
C ASN A 65 6.04 -15.33 3.45
N SER A 66 6.03 -14.01 3.22
CA SER A 66 7.15 -13.11 3.48
C SER A 66 6.98 -12.41 4.83
N GLU A 67 8.10 -12.12 5.50
CA GLU A 67 8.14 -11.11 6.55
C GLU A 67 8.12 -9.73 5.90
N VAL A 68 7.21 -8.85 6.28
CA VAL A 68 7.00 -7.57 5.59
C VAL A 68 7.06 -6.41 6.57
N LYS A 69 7.83 -5.38 6.19
CA LYS A 69 7.78 -4.05 6.81
C LYS A 69 7.24 -3.04 5.81
N MET A 70 6.32 -2.20 6.27
CA MET A 70 5.75 -1.11 5.47
C MET A 70 6.21 0.25 6.00
N ILE A 71 6.73 1.08 5.10
CA ILE A 71 7.10 2.47 5.37
C ILE A 71 6.23 3.38 4.48
N GLY A 72 5.68 4.43 5.06
CA GLY A 72 4.81 5.36 4.37
C GLY A 72 4.24 6.39 5.34
N LYS A 73 3.15 7.05 4.96
CA LYS A 73 2.48 8.02 5.82
C LYS A 73 0.97 8.01 5.59
N VAL A 74 0.20 8.05 6.67
CA VAL A 74 -1.28 8.18 6.68
C VAL A 74 -1.68 9.44 7.42
N GLY A 75 -2.92 9.88 7.29
CA GLY A 75 -3.49 10.96 8.11
C GLY A 75 -3.99 10.46 9.47
N ASP A 76 -4.12 11.37 10.44
CA ASP A 76 -4.80 11.09 11.71
C ASP A 76 -6.33 11.14 11.53
N ASP A 77 -6.84 10.20 10.75
CA ASP A 77 -8.26 10.08 10.44
C ASP A 77 -8.74 8.62 10.47
N ILE A 78 -10.04 8.42 10.23
CA ILE A 78 -10.65 7.07 10.25
C ILE A 78 -10.06 6.14 9.18
N PHE A 79 -9.62 6.70 8.05
CA PHE A 79 -9.05 5.91 6.96
C PHE A 79 -7.62 5.47 7.28
N GLY A 80 -6.82 6.37 7.89
CA GLY A 80 -5.48 6.03 8.38
C GLY A 80 -5.52 4.90 9.40
N LYS A 81 -6.42 5.00 10.40
CA LYS A 81 -6.62 3.95 11.40
C LYS A 81 -7.03 2.63 10.76
N SER A 82 -8.01 2.66 9.85
CA SER A 82 -8.46 1.44 9.14
C SER A 82 -7.38 0.78 8.29
N LEU A 83 -6.51 1.57 7.64
CA LEU A 83 -5.37 1.06 6.87
C LEU A 83 -4.35 0.38 7.78
N LEU A 84 -3.98 1.02 8.91
CA LEU A 84 -3.06 0.44 9.89
C LEU A 84 -3.62 -0.86 10.48
N ASP A 85 -4.89 -0.88 10.86
CA ASP A 85 -5.55 -2.09 11.37
C ASP A 85 -5.53 -3.22 10.32
N THR A 86 -5.78 -2.90 9.05
CA THR A 86 -5.72 -3.89 7.96
C THR A 86 -4.32 -4.47 7.83
N LEU A 87 -3.27 -3.65 7.82
CA LEU A 87 -1.89 -4.10 7.69
C LEU A 87 -1.45 -4.94 8.89
N ASN A 88 -1.82 -4.53 10.11
CA ASN A 88 -1.53 -5.29 11.33
C ASN A 88 -2.22 -6.66 11.33
N ASN A 89 -3.46 -6.75 10.86
CA ASN A 89 -4.19 -8.01 10.72
C ASN A 89 -3.56 -8.95 9.66
N GLU A 90 -2.81 -8.39 8.72
CA GLU A 90 -2.04 -9.16 7.71
C GLU A 90 -0.60 -9.47 8.19
N ASN A 91 -0.29 -9.25 9.49
CA ASN A 91 1.03 -9.46 10.09
C ASN A 91 2.16 -8.64 9.43
N ILE A 92 1.87 -7.43 9.01
CA ILE A 92 2.84 -6.50 8.44
C ILE A 92 3.32 -5.56 9.55
N ASP A 93 4.63 -5.40 9.67
CA ASP A 93 5.24 -4.42 10.57
C ASP A 93 4.96 -2.99 10.07
N THR A 94 4.23 -2.22 10.88
CA THR A 94 3.77 -0.85 10.59
C THR A 94 4.47 0.21 11.44
N ASP A 95 5.48 -0.13 12.22
CA ASP A 95 6.15 0.77 13.18
C ASP A 95 6.78 2.01 12.52
N HIS A 96 7.02 1.93 11.21
CA HIS A 96 7.60 3.02 10.42
C HIS A 96 6.59 3.72 9.49
N ILE A 97 5.29 3.54 9.72
CA ILE A 97 4.26 4.33 9.05
C ILE A 97 4.00 5.60 9.88
N GLY A 98 4.37 6.75 9.32
CA GLY A 98 4.13 8.04 9.96
C GLY A 98 2.65 8.41 9.95
N VAL A 99 2.22 9.20 10.95
CA VAL A 99 0.86 9.75 11.02
C VAL A 99 0.96 11.27 10.90
N ASP A 100 0.36 11.84 9.87
CA ASP A 100 0.29 13.28 9.65
C ASP A 100 -0.96 13.85 10.34
N SER A 101 -0.77 14.85 11.20
CA SER A 101 -1.86 15.46 11.97
C SER A 101 -2.70 16.48 11.18
N ILE A 102 -2.27 16.85 9.98
CA ILE A 102 -2.89 17.91 9.15
C ILE A 102 -3.42 17.35 7.84
N ALA A 103 -2.59 16.58 7.12
CA ALA A 103 -2.99 16.02 5.84
C ALA A 103 -3.89 14.80 6.04
N SER A 104 -4.96 14.71 5.25
CA SER A 104 -5.81 13.52 5.23
C SER A 104 -5.08 12.30 4.68
N THR A 105 -5.51 11.11 5.06
CA THR A 105 -5.09 9.87 4.42
C THR A 105 -5.36 9.91 2.91
N GLY A 106 -4.49 9.30 2.13
CA GLY A 106 -4.69 9.16 0.69
C GLY A 106 -5.99 8.42 0.37
N THR A 107 -6.72 8.87 -0.65
CA THR A 107 -7.98 8.27 -1.07
C THR A 107 -8.04 8.08 -2.58
N GLY A 108 -8.71 7.04 -3.02
CA GLY A 108 -9.11 6.83 -4.40
C GLY A 108 -10.63 6.78 -4.51
N VAL A 109 -11.26 7.76 -5.14
CA VAL A 109 -12.69 7.68 -5.50
C VAL A 109 -12.79 6.91 -6.81
N ILE A 110 -13.48 5.77 -6.76
CA ILE A 110 -13.52 4.82 -7.87
C ILE A 110 -14.98 4.60 -8.27
N ILE A 111 -15.31 4.93 -9.49
CA ILE A 111 -16.62 4.66 -10.07
C ILE A 111 -16.47 3.51 -11.05
N VAL A 112 -17.27 2.46 -10.89
CA VAL A 112 -17.26 1.27 -11.77
C VAL A 112 -18.63 1.11 -12.39
N ASP A 113 -18.70 1.08 -13.73
CA ASP A 113 -19.95 0.90 -14.45
C ASP A 113 -20.29 -0.57 -14.75
N SER A 114 -21.48 -0.83 -15.30
CA SER A 114 -21.95 -2.18 -15.61
C SER A 114 -21.13 -2.91 -16.67
N SER A 115 -20.30 -2.20 -17.44
CA SER A 115 -19.35 -2.79 -18.38
C SER A 115 -17.97 -3.07 -17.77
N SER A 116 -17.84 -2.93 -16.44
CA SER A 116 -16.60 -3.07 -15.68
C SER A 116 -15.53 -2.04 -16.02
N GLN A 117 -15.91 -0.93 -16.66
CA GLN A 117 -15.01 0.20 -16.85
C GLN A 117 -14.96 1.03 -15.57
N ASN A 118 -13.76 1.45 -15.19
CA ASN A 118 -13.58 2.29 -14.01
C ASN A 118 -13.10 3.70 -14.38
N ARG A 119 -13.43 4.65 -13.51
CA ARG A 119 -12.79 5.97 -13.43
C ARG A 119 -12.33 6.20 -12.02
N VAL A 120 -11.10 6.67 -11.88
CA VAL A 120 -10.45 6.83 -10.57
C VAL A 120 -9.97 8.27 -10.43
N ILE A 121 -10.31 8.87 -9.29
CA ILE A 121 -9.75 10.15 -8.86
C ILE A 121 -8.91 9.83 -7.64
N ALA A 122 -7.58 9.96 -7.75
CA ALA A 122 -6.65 9.71 -6.66
C ALA A 122 -6.26 11.05 -5.99
N THR A 123 -6.41 11.09 -4.67
CA THR A 123 -5.92 12.18 -3.81
C THR A 123 -4.90 11.59 -2.85
N TYR A 124 -3.63 11.89 -3.05
CA TYR A 124 -2.56 11.20 -2.33
C TYR A 124 -2.39 11.65 -0.87
N GLY A 125 -2.90 12.83 -0.48
CA GLY A 125 -2.94 13.29 0.90
C GLY A 125 -1.61 13.16 1.64
N ALA A 126 -1.63 12.47 2.80
CA ALA A 126 -0.45 12.24 3.64
C ALA A 126 0.67 11.47 2.93
N ASN A 127 0.40 10.70 1.87
CA ASN A 127 1.46 10.06 1.09
C ASN A 127 2.46 11.08 0.53
N LEU A 128 1.97 12.27 0.09
CA LEU A 128 2.84 13.36 -0.40
C LEU A 128 3.55 14.12 0.72
N LYS A 129 3.30 13.77 1.97
CA LYS A 129 3.97 14.30 3.16
C LYS A 129 5.05 13.37 3.70
N CYS A 130 5.30 12.24 3.02
CA CYS A 130 6.52 11.48 3.26
C CYS A 130 7.72 12.41 3.07
N ASP A 131 8.70 12.29 3.95
CA ASP A 131 9.88 13.16 3.99
C ASP A 131 11.14 12.38 4.39
N TYR A 132 12.15 13.09 4.86
CA TYR A 132 13.42 12.50 5.25
C TYR A 132 13.30 11.50 6.41
N GLU A 133 12.30 11.61 7.27
CA GLU A 133 12.06 10.66 8.37
C GLU A 133 11.74 9.26 7.83
N GLN A 134 10.85 9.17 6.84
CA GLN A 134 10.55 7.90 6.19
C GLN A 134 11.75 7.35 5.41
N LEU A 135 12.54 8.21 4.77
CA LEU A 135 13.76 7.79 4.09
C LEU A 135 14.81 7.26 5.08
N GLN A 136 14.95 7.87 6.26
CA GLN A 136 15.80 7.33 7.32
C GLN A 136 15.33 5.95 7.77
N SER A 137 14.02 5.73 7.90
CA SER A 137 13.45 4.42 8.24
C SER A 137 13.78 3.37 7.18
N VAL A 138 13.79 3.74 5.89
CA VAL A 138 14.25 2.86 4.81
C VAL A 138 15.72 2.50 5.01
N ASN A 139 16.59 3.49 5.21
CA ASN A 139 18.04 3.27 5.39
C ASN A 139 18.36 2.37 6.60
N GLN A 140 17.58 2.48 7.67
CA GLN A 140 17.73 1.63 8.86
C GLN A 140 17.22 0.20 8.64
N SER A 141 16.28 0.02 7.72
CA SER A 141 15.62 -1.27 7.48
C SER A 141 16.17 -2.02 6.26
N VAL A 142 16.91 -1.37 5.37
CA VAL A 142 17.34 -1.97 4.10
C VAL A 142 18.26 -3.17 4.28
N GLU A 143 19.14 -3.17 5.28
CA GLU A 143 20.01 -4.31 5.57
C GLU A 143 19.26 -5.55 6.08
N TRP A 144 18.09 -5.34 6.69
CA TRP A 144 17.21 -6.44 7.08
C TRP A 144 16.54 -7.08 5.86
N ALA A 145 16.23 -6.32 4.82
CA ALA A 145 15.43 -6.74 3.69
C ALA A 145 16.22 -7.56 2.66
N ASN A 146 15.54 -8.49 2.00
CA ASN A 146 16.04 -9.14 0.78
C ASN A 146 15.58 -8.38 -0.49
N ILE A 147 14.44 -7.67 -0.40
CA ILE A 147 13.81 -6.95 -1.50
C ILE A 147 13.27 -5.62 -0.95
N LEU A 148 13.56 -4.53 -1.65
CA LEU A 148 12.91 -3.23 -1.48
C LEU A 148 11.92 -3.03 -2.62
N MET A 149 10.64 -2.74 -2.29
CA MET A 149 9.58 -2.44 -3.24
C MET A 149 9.22 -0.97 -3.17
N LEU A 150 9.21 -0.30 -4.32
CA LEU A 150 8.93 1.12 -4.48
C LEU A 150 7.77 1.33 -5.46
N GLN A 151 6.99 2.41 -5.25
CA GLN A 151 5.90 2.83 -6.15
C GLN A 151 5.87 4.37 -6.24
N MET A 152 5.16 4.88 -7.25
CA MET A 152 5.07 6.32 -7.55
C MET A 152 3.85 7.00 -6.91
N GLU A 153 3.51 6.65 -5.65
CA GLU A 153 2.39 7.26 -4.90
C GLU A 153 2.88 8.14 -3.73
N ILE A 154 4.18 8.28 -3.57
CA ILE A 154 4.88 9.18 -2.64
C ILE A 154 5.74 10.16 -3.44
N PRO A 155 6.38 11.18 -2.81
CA PRO A 155 7.29 12.06 -3.54
C PRO A 155 8.36 11.27 -4.30
N PHE A 156 8.44 11.51 -5.61
CA PHE A 156 9.29 10.74 -6.53
C PHE A 156 10.78 10.74 -6.11
N GLU A 157 11.25 11.89 -5.64
CA GLU A 157 12.64 12.08 -5.21
C GLU A 157 13.00 11.15 -4.05
N LEU A 158 12.06 10.84 -3.15
CA LEU A 158 12.29 9.90 -2.05
C LEU A 158 12.41 8.46 -2.55
N SER A 159 11.62 8.08 -3.55
CA SER A 159 11.72 6.76 -4.18
C SER A 159 13.07 6.59 -4.88
N VAL A 160 13.56 7.65 -5.55
CA VAL A 160 14.89 7.63 -6.21
C VAL A 160 16.02 7.56 -5.18
N GLN A 161 15.90 8.27 -4.05
CA GLN A 161 16.93 8.24 -2.99
C GLN A 161 16.96 6.91 -2.23
N ALA A 162 15.82 6.21 -2.18
CA ALA A 162 15.71 4.90 -1.53
C ALA A 162 16.23 3.74 -2.39
N ALA A 163 16.34 3.94 -3.72
CA ALA A 163 16.79 2.93 -4.69
C ALA A 163 18.31 2.86 -4.80
#